data_e16c33b60552b53b1c6e48a9038187e3
#
_entry.id   e16c33b60552b53b1c6e48a9038187e3
#
_cell.length_a   1.000
_cell.length_b   1.000
_cell.length_c   1.000
_cell.angle_alpha   90.00
_cell.angle_beta   90.00
_cell.angle_gamma   90.00
#
_symmetry.space_group_name_H-M   'P 1'
#
loop_
_entity.id
_entity.type
_entity.pdbx_description
1 polymer ?
#
loop_
_entity_poly.entity_id
_entity_poly.type
_entity_poly.pdbx_seq_one_letter_code
_entity_poly.pdbx_strand_id
1 'polypeptide(L)'
;MRKNIAIVTGSMRPNSAGAGLLPTVQAAVEAADMTATVVDIRTAELPFFNDSHTPSQEGFAPSDPAVQRWAHTVATADALIMLTPEYNGQLSGAQKNAIDWLHKEWHNKPVGIIAYGWYAGHGAQAQLVALLKKLKARPVVAQGLTLLQDISTSGEPLATGQAQSSITTLINTIVKGI
;
A
#
# COMPACT_ATOMS: atom_id res chain seq x y z
N MET A 1 -12.61 19.82 4.49
CA MET A 1 -11.21 19.38 4.59
C MET A 1 -10.90 18.51 3.38
N ARG A 2 -9.68 18.59 2.84
CA ARG A 2 -9.24 17.64 1.81
C ARG A 2 -9.23 16.23 2.38
N LYS A 3 -9.66 15.24 1.59
CA LYS A 3 -9.56 13.83 1.98
C LYS A 3 -8.11 13.37 1.97
N ASN A 4 -7.78 12.41 2.82
CA ASN A 4 -6.43 11.91 3.02
C ASN A 4 -6.27 10.49 2.45
N ILE A 5 -5.27 10.30 1.60
CA ILE A 5 -4.87 9.00 1.08
C ILE A 5 -3.53 8.62 1.71
N ALA A 6 -3.48 7.51 2.44
CA ALA A 6 -2.23 6.98 2.95
C ALA A 6 -1.53 6.11 1.90
N ILE A 7 -0.29 6.47 1.55
CA ILE A 7 0.55 5.72 0.60
C ILE A 7 1.52 4.87 1.41
N VAL A 8 1.40 3.55 1.30
CA VAL A 8 2.17 2.57 2.08
C VAL A 8 3.19 1.88 1.19
N THR A 9 4.49 2.10 1.44
CA THR A 9 5.56 1.41 0.70
C THR A 9 5.85 0.05 1.34
N GLY A 10 5.81 -1.02 0.55
CA GLY A 10 5.93 -2.40 1.05
C GLY A 10 7.34 -3.01 0.99
N SER A 11 8.33 -2.29 0.46
CA SER A 11 9.69 -2.82 0.29
C SER A 11 10.59 -2.51 1.48
N MET A 12 11.34 -3.52 1.94
CA MET A 12 12.40 -3.34 2.95
C MET A 12 13.79 -3.07 2.33
N ARG A 13 13.91 -3.14 1.01
CA ARG A 13 15.20 -2.93 0.33
C ARG A 13 15.53 -1.44 0.28
N PRO A 14 16.77 -1.04 0.65
CA PRO A 14 17.22 0.32 0.37
C PRO A 14 17.21 0.55 -1.16
N ASN A 15 16.92 1.75 -1.59
CA ASN A 15 16.85 2.13 -3.02
C ASN A 15 15.93 1.22 -3.84
N SER A 16 14.78 0.83 -3.26
CA SER A 16 13.80 -0.02 -3.95
C SER A 16 13.09 0.76 -5.06
N ALA A 17 12.60 0.05 -6.07
CA ALA A 17 11.75 0.65 -7.10
C ALA A 17 10.49 1.33 -6.49
N GLY A 18 9.95 0.80 -5.38
CA GLY A 18 8.85 1.46 -4.67
C GLY A 18 9.22 2.82 -4.09
N ALA A 19 10.46 2.98 -3.61
CA ALA A 19 10.93 4.27 -3.10
C ALA A 19 11.07 5.30 -4.23
N GLY A 20 11.57 4.89 -5.40
CA GLY A 20 11.66 5.77 -6.57
C GLY A 20 10.32 6.09 -7.22
N LEU A 21 9.33 5.18 -7.12
CA LEU A 21 7.98 5.38 -7.64
C LEU A 21 7.14 6.30 -6.74
N LEU A 22 7.44 6.33 -5.44
CA LEU A 22 6.68 7.07 -4.43
C LEU A 22 6.44 8.55 -4.79
N PRO A 23 7.45 9.35 -5.24
CA PRO A 23 7.22 10.75 -5.60
C PRO A 23 6.18 10.92 -6.71
N THR A 24 6.16 10.02 -7.70
CA THR A 24 5.17 10.05 -8.79
C THR A 24 3.76 9.78 -8.27
N VAL A 25 3.61 8.80 -7.38
CA VAL A 25 2.30 8.47 -6.78
C VAL A 25 1.82 9.60 -5.88
N GLN A 26 2.71 10.18 -5.07
CA GLN A 26 2.39 11.30 -4.20
C GLN A 26 1.94 12.53 -5.00
N ALA A 27 2.70 12.92 -6.02
CA ALA A 27 2.34 14.03 -6.89
C ALA A 27 0.97 13.83 -7.58
N ALA A 28 0.66 12.60 -7.99
CA ALA A 28 -0.62 12.30 -8.61
C ALA A 28 -1.79 12.34 -7.61
N VAL A 29 -1.59 11.96 -6.34
CA VAL A 29 -2.58 12.13 -5.26
C VAL A 29 -2.84 13.61 -5.01
N GLU A 30 -1.80 14.42 -4.90
CA GLU A 30 -1.88 15.86 -4.67
C GLU A 30 -2.55 16.59 -5.86
N ALA A 31 -2.24 16.17 -7.10
CA ALA A 31 -2.89 16.70 -8.31
C ALA A 31 -4.40 16.40 -8.38
N ALA A 32 -4.86 15.37 -7.68
CA ALA A 32 -6.28 15.02 -7.53
C ALA A 32 -6.97 15.77 -6.37
N ASP A 33 -6.35 16.81 -5.82
CA ASP A 33 -6.81 17.62 -4.68
C ASP A 33 -6.99 16.83 -3.37
N MET A 34 -6.18 15.78 -3.18
CA MET A 34 -6.13 14.96 -1.96
C MET A 34 -4.87 15.28 -1.16
N THR A 35 -4.90 14.98 0.14
CA THR A 35 -3.69 14.99 0.98
C THR A 35 -3.03 13.61 0.91
N ALA A 36 -1.70 13.56 0.78
CA ALA A 36 -0.93 12.32 0.79
C ALA A 36 -0.19 12.16 2.12
N THR A 37 -0.48 11.08 2.86
CA THR A 37 0.29 10.66 4.03
C THR A 37 1.15 9.45 3.65
N VAL A 38 2.46 9.56 3.78
CA VAL A 38 3.38 8.47 3.42
C VAL A 38 3.71 7.62 4.65
N VAL A 39 3.60 6.29 4.50
CA VAL A 39 4.07 5.30 5.47
C VAL A 39 5.10 4.42 4.80
N ASP A 40 6.36 4.62 5.14
CA ASP A 40 7.44 3.70 4.74
C ASP A 40 7.56 2.59 5.78
N ILE A 41 7.16 1.37 5.43
CA ILE A 41 7.23 0.20 6.32
C ILE A 41 8.66 -0.06 6.80
N ARG A 42 9.67 0.30 6.02
CA ARG A 42 11.08 0.15 6.39
C ARG A 42 11.47 0.97 7.62
N THR A 43 10.86 2.15 7.79
CA THR A 43 11.14 3.09 8.89
C THR A 43 10.00 3.17 9.90
N ALA A 44 8.91 2.45 9.67
CA ALA A 44 7.76 2.43 10.58
C ALA A 44 8.04 1.66 11.88
N GLU A 45 9.15 0.91 11.93
CA GLU A 45 9.63 0.15 13.11
C GLU A 45 8.60 -0.82 13.70
N LEU A 46 7.74 -1.38 12.83
CA LEU A 46 6.72 -2.33 13.26
C LEU A 46 7.39 -3.64 13.71
N PRO A 47 7.20 -4.09 14.96
CA PRO A 47 7.68 -5.40 15.38
C PRO A 47 6.97 -6.51 14.62
N PHE A 48 7.57 -7.70 14.55
CA PHE A 48 6.83 -8.86 14.10
C PHE A 48 5.65 -9.13 15.03
N PHE A 49 4.51 -9.48 14.44
CA PHE A 49 3.29 -9.76 15.20
C PHE A 49 3.57 -10.90 16.20
N ASN A 50 3.49 -10.59 17.48
CA ASN A 50 3.76 -11.49 18.58
C ASN A 50 2.83 -11.28 19.78
N ASP A 51 1.68 -10.60 19.60
CA ASP A 51 0.70 -10.44 20.66
C ASP A 51 0.00 -11.77 20.96
N SER A 52 -0.32 -11.99 22.23
CA SER A 52 -1.08 -13.16 22.68
C SER A 52 -2.56 -13.13 22.26
N HIS A 53 -3.07 -11.96 21.91
CA HIS A 53 -4.42 -11.75 21.43
C HIS A 53 -4.43 -11.53 19.92
N THR A 54 -5.47 -11.99 19.25
CA THR A 54 -5.62 -11.73 17.81
C THR A 54 -6.21 -10.34 17.58
N PRO A 55 -5.83 -9.62 16.52
CA PRO A 55 -6.37 -8.31 16.19
C PRO A 55 -7.89 -8.28 15.95
N SER A 56 -8.50 -9.45 15.67
CA SER A 56 -9.95 -9.61 15.53
C SER A 56 -10.71 -9.77 16.85
N GLN A 57 -9.99 -9.96 17.95
CA GLN A 57 -10.59 -10.13 19.26
C GLN A 57 -11.18 -8.82 19.78
N GLU A 58 -12.33 -8.88 20.40
CA GLU A 58 -12.96 -7.71 21.01
C GLU A 58 -12.03 -7.10 22.09
N GLY A 59 -11.89 -5.78 22.07
CA GLY A 59 -11.00 -5.07 23.00
C GLY A 59 -9.52 -5.11 22.65
N PHE A 60 -9.12 -5.77 21.53
CA PHE A 60 -7.72 -5.73 21.12
C PHE A 60 -7.22 -4.28 20.95
N ALA A 61 -6.14 -3.97 21.64
CA ALA A 61 -5.47 -2.67 21.59
C ALA A 61 -3.95 -2.91 21.68
N PRO A 62 -3.21 -2.70 20.58
CA PRO A 62 -1.76 -2.91 20.60
C PRO A 62 -1.09 -1.94 21.56
N SER A 63 -0.13 -2.43 22.36
CA SER A 63 0.64 -1.63 23.32
C SER A 63 1.84 -0.92 22.67
N ASP A 64 2.36 -1.46 21.56
CA ASP A 64 3.52 -0.90 20.87
C ASP A 64 3.18 0.45 20.18
N PRO A 65 3.94 1.54 20.48
CA PRO A 65 3.66 2.86 19.89
C PRO A 65 3.76 2.92 18.37
N ALA A 66 4.62 2.11 17.75
CA ALA A 66 4.72 2.07 16.28
C ALA A 66 3.46 1.44 15.67
N VAL A 67 2.95 0.38 16.29
CA VAL A 67 1.69 -0.25 15.89
C VAL A 67 0.49 0.68 16.09
N GLN A 68 0.47 1.43 17.22
CA GLN A 68 -0.58 2.43 17.47
C GLN A 68 -0.58 3.54 16.41
N ARG A 69 0.60 4.06 16.04
CA ARG A 69 0.71 5.04 14.94
C ARG A 69 0.21 4.47 13.61
N TRP A 70 0.59 3.22 13.31
CA TRP A 70 0.12 2.53 12.12
C TRP A 70 -1.40 2.33 12.12
N ALA A 71 -1.97 1.84 13.21
CA ALA A 71 -3.41 1.68 13.39
C ALA A 71 -4.15 3.01 13.20
N HIS A 72 -3.65 4.09 13.82
CA HIS A 72 -4.21 5.43 13.67
C HIS A 72 -4.18 5.91 12.22
N THR A 73 -3.07 5.72 11.52
CA THR A 73 -2.94 6.12 10.11
C THR A 73 -3.95 5.39 9.23
N VAL A 74 -4.08 4.06 9.38
CA VAL A 74 -5.06 3.29 8.61
C VAL A 74 -6.50 3.68 8.97
N ALA A 75 -6.78 3.88 10.25
CA ALA A 75 -8.13 4.24 10.70
C ALA A 75 -8.57 5.60 10.14
N THR A 76 -7.69 6.60 10.16
CA THR A 76 -8.02 8.00 9.81
C THR A 76 -7.91 8.31 8.32
N ALA A 77 -7.21 7.50 7.53
CA ALA A 77 -7.14 7.69 6.09
C ALA A 77 -8.50 7.38 5.43
N ASP A 78 -8.93 8.22 4.47
CA ASP A 78 -10.13 7.98 3.66
C ASP A 78 -9.94 6.80 2.70
N ALA A 79 -8.70 6.60 2.22
CA ALA A 79 -8.29 5.45 1.42
C ALA A 79 -6.80 5.15 1.62
N LEU A 80 -6.36 3.96 1.16
CA LEU A 80 -4.95 3.62 1.08
C LEU A 80 -4.52 3.32 -0.35
N ILE A 81 -3.23 3.56 -0.63
CA ILE A 81 -2.52 3.03 -1.80
C ILE A 81 -1.37 2.15 -1.29
N MET A 82 -1.39 0.87 -1.68
CA MET A 82 -0.35 -0.09 -1.32
C MET A 82 0.65 -0.20 -2.48
N LEU A 83 1.89 0.32 -2.30
CA LEU A 83 3.00 0.10 -3.23
C LEU A 83 3.65 -1.23 -2.89
N THR A 84 3.35 -2.27 -3.66
CA THR A 84 3.64 -3.66 -3.32
C THR A 84 4.74 -4.24 -4.20
N PRO A 85 5.93 -4.53 -3.66
CA PRO A 85 6.95 -5.29 -4.39
C PRO A 85 6.53 -6.75 -4.52
N GLU A 86 6.98 -7.39 -5.61
CA GLU A 86 6.90 -8.84 -5.69
C GLU A 86 8.23 -9.47 -5.25
N TYR A 87 8.21 -10.28 -4.19
CA TYR A 87 9.34 -11.06 -3.70
C TYR A 87 9.03 -12.54 -3.89
N ASN A 88 9.73 -13.19 -4.84
CA ASN A 88 9.51 -14.63 -5.13
C ASN A 88 8.03 -14.98 -5.39
N GLY A 89 7.33 -14.15 -6.16
CA GLY A 89 5.91 -14.35 -6.50
C GLY A 89 4.92 -13.98 -5.39
N GLN A 90 5.37 -13.31 -4.31
CA GLN A 90 4.56 -13.02 -3.13
C GLN A 90 4.70 -11.54 -2.71
N LEU A 91 3.79 -11.06 -1.87
CA LEU A 91 4.00 -9.78 -1.19
C LEU A 91 5.15 -9.87 -0.17
N SER A 92 5.75 -8.73 0.17
CA SER A 92 6.85 -8.73 1.14
C SER A 92 6.37 -9.15 2.53
N GLY A 93 7.20 -9.90 3.27
CA GLY A 93 6.90 -10.31 4.64
C GLY A 93 6.63 -9.12 5.57
N ALA A 94 7.34 -8.00 5.38
CA ALA A 94 7.12 -6.78 6.17
C ALA A 94 5.74 -6.16 5.91
N GLN A 95 5.28 -6.13 4.64
CA GLN A 95 3.95 -5.64 4.32
C GLN A 95 2.86 -6.56 4.86
N LYS A 96 3.07 -7.88 4.78
CA LYS A 96 2.17 -8.86 5.39
C LYS A 96 2.08 -8.66 6.90
N ASN A 97 3.24 -8.48 7.57
CA ASN A 97 3.31 -8.22 9.01
C ASN A 97 2.54 -6.94 9.41
N ALA A 98 2.72 -5.85 8.66
CA ALA A 98 1.99 -4.60 8.92
C ALA A 98 0.47 -4.80 8.81
N ILE A 99 0.02 -5.59 7.84
CA ILE A 99 -1.41 -5.89 7.66
C ILE A 99 -1.95 -6.73 8.81
N ASP A 100 -1.17 -7.70 9.30
CA ASP A 100 -1.59 -8.63 10.34
C ASP A 100 -1.76 -7.99 11.72
N TRP A 101 -1.12 -6.85 11.98
CA TRP A 101 -1.32 -6.10 13.23
C TRP A 101 -2.70 -5.49 13.37
N LEU A 102 -3.50 -5.39 12.29
CA LEU A 102 -4.77 -4.67 12.26
C LEU A 102 -5.90 -5.58 11.79
N HIS A 103 -7.12 -5.27 12.23
CA HIS A 103 -8.32 -5.96 11.76
C HIS A 103 -9.47 -4.99 11.49
N LYS A 104 -9.99 -4.30 12.52
CA LYS A 104 -11.14 -3.39 12.38
C LYS A 104 -10.85 -2.17 11.52
N GLU A 105 -9.59 -1.73 11.48
CA GLU A 105 -9.12 -0.60 10.69
C GLU A 105 -9.23 -0.85 9.18
N TRP A 106 -9.23 -2.13 8.77
CA TRP A 106 -9.42 -2.55 7.38
C TRP A 106 -10.90 -2.56 6.95
N HIS A 107 -11.85 -2.64 7.88
CA HIS A 107 -13.26 -2.80 7.52
C HIS A 107 -13.76 -1.65 6.63
N ASN A 108 -14.27 -2.02 5.45
CA ASN A 108 -14.75 -1.11 4.41
C ASN A 108 -13.71 -0.10 3.88
N LYS A 109 -12.43 -0.24 4.27
CA LYS A 109 -11.36 0.65 3.84
C LYS A 109 -11.10 0.51 2.33
N PRO A 110 -11.26 1.60 1.53
CA PRO A 110 -10.89 1.60 0.13
C PRO A 110 -9.38 1.46 -0.03
N VAL A 111 -8.94 0.53 -0.87
CA VAL A 111 -7.51 0.28 -1.10
C VAL A 111 -7.23 0.17 -2.60
N GLY A 112 -6.37 1.04 -3.11
CA GLY A 112 -5.73 0.87 -4.41
C GLY A 112 -4.41 0.10 -4.26
N ILE A 113 -4.07 -0.71 -5.24
CA ILE A 113 -2.84 -1.50 -5.23
C ILE A 113 -2.01 -1.14 -6.47
N ILE A 114 -0.76 -0.75 -6.26
CA ILE A 114 0.25 -0.65 -7.30
C ILE A 114 1.30 -1.72 -6.99
N ALA A 115 1.19 -2.85 -7.67
CA ALA A 115 2.18 -3.92 -7.59
C ALA A 115 3.28 -3.68 -8.63
N TYR A 116 4.51 -4.07 -8.33
CA TYR A 116 5.62 -3.94 -9.28
C TYR A 116 6.62 -5.09 -9.15
N GLY A 117 7.22 -5.43 -10.28
CA GLY A 117 8.18 -6.52 -10.39
C GLY A 117 8.48 -6.87 -11.85
N TRP A 118 9.24 -7.94 -12.07
CA TRP A 118 9.57 -8.41 -13.43
C TRP A 118 8.34 -8.89 -14.22
N TYR A 119 7.31 -9.36 -13.52
CA TYR A 119 6.04 -9.80 -14.08
C TYR A 119 4.89 -8.93 -13.55
N ALA A 120 5.08 -7.60 -13.56
CA ALA A 120 4.09 -6.63 -13.10
C ALA A 120 3.60 -6.86 -11.65
N GLY A 121 4.33 -7.61 -10.85
CA GLY A 121 3.94 -7.91 -9.47
C GLY A 121 2.68 -8.76 -9.33
N HIS A 122 2.33 -9.57 -10.33
CA HIS A 122 1.04 -10.28 -10.41
C HIS A 122 0.78 -11.20 -9.20
N GLY A 123 1.80 -11.95 -8.73
CA GLY A 123 1.64 -12.84 -7.57
C GLY A 123 1.37 -12.07 -6.29
N ALA A 124 2.15 -11.01 -6.03
CA ALA A 124 1.96 -10.13 -4.88
C ALA A 124 0.60 -9.44 -4.93
N GLN A 125 0.18 -8.94 -6.10
CA GLN A 125 -1.12 -8.31 -6.31
C GLN A 125 -2.27 -9.27 -5.99
N ALA A 126 -2.24 -10.48 -6.53
CA ALA A 126 -3.30 -11.47 -6.32
C ALA A 126 -3.45 -11.84 -4.83
N GLN A 127 -2.32 -12.05 -4.15
CA GLN A 127 -2.31 -12.31 -2.71
C GLN A 127 -2.87 -11.14 -1.91
N LEU A 128 -2.43 -9.92 -2.19
CA LEU A 128 -2.84 -8.74 -1.45
C LEU A 128 -4.35 -8.49 -1.62
N VAL A 129 -4.88 -8.65 -2.83
CA VAL A 129 -6.33 -8.55 -3.07
C VAL A 129 -7.11 -9.58 -2.26
N ALA A 130 -6.66 -10.85 -2.24
CA ALA A 130 -7.31 -11.91 -1.47
C ALA A 130 -7.27 -11.63 0.04
N LEU A 131 -6.11 -11.20 0.56
CA LEU A 131 -5.90 -10.86 1.96
C LEU A 131 -6.79 -9.70 2.41
N LEU A 132 -6.81 -8.61 1.66
CA LEU A 132 -7.63 -7.44 1.97
C LEU A 132 -9.12 -7.75 1.97
N LYS A 133 -9.60 -8.55 1.01
CA LYS A 133 -11.00 -9.03 1.00
C LYS A 133 -11.31 -9.87 2.24
N LYS A 134 -10.40 -10.74 2.67
CA LYS A 134 -10.54 -11.55 3.89
C LYS A 134 -10.68 -10.66 5.13
N LEU A 135 -9.99 -9.53 5.17
CA LEU A 135 -10.06 -8.52 6.24
C LEU A 135 -11.24 -7.55 6.08
N LYS A 136 -12.16 -7.80 5.15
CA LYS A 136 -13.31 -6.94 4.84
C LYS A 136 -12.91 -5.52 4.38
N ALA A 137 -11.69 -5.33 3.91
CA ALA A 137 -11.31 -4.13 3.18
C ALA A 137 -11.94 -4.17 1.78
N ARG A 138 -11.90 -3.03 1.10
CA ARG A 138 -12.46 -2.87 -0.23
C ARG A 138 -11.36 -2.55 -1.25
N PRO A 139 -10.68 -3.56 -1.82
CA PRO A 139 -9.75 -3.33 -2.94
C PRO A 139 -10.56 -2.79 -4.12
N VAL A 140 -10.33 -1.52 -4.49
CA VAL A 140 -11.13 -0.83 -5.51
C VAL A 140 -10.50 -0.90 -6.88
N VAL A 141 -9.18 -0.95 -6.95
CA VAL A 141 -8.41 -1.03 -8.20
C VAL A 141 -7.02 -1.59 -7.92
N ALA A 142 -6.48 -2.35 -8.88
CA ALA A 142 -5.12 -2.85 -8.84
C ALA A 142 -4.43 -2.65 -10.19
N GLN A 143 -3.20 -2.17 -10.18
CA GLN A 143 -2.35 -1.94 -11.34
C GLN A 143 -1.01 -2.64 -11.13
N GLY A 144 -0.52 -3.29 -12.17
CA GLY A 144 0.80 -3.90 -12.19
C GLY A 144 1.76 -3.09 -13.05
N LEU A 145 3.00 -2.89 -12.57
CA LEU A 145 4.06 -2.18 -13.29
C LEU A 145 5.26 -3.09 -13.50
N THR A 146 5.66 -3.26 -14.76
CA THR A 146 6.78 -4.13 -15.15
C THR A 146 8.09 -3.35 -15.14
N LEU A 147 9.09 -3.90 -14.45
CA LEU A 147 10.45 -3.37 -14.46
C LEU A 147 11.03 -3.38 -15.87
N LEU A 148 11.73 -2.31 -16.24
CA LEU A 148 12.33 -2.05 -17.57
C LEU A 148 11.34 -1.92 -18.73
N GLN A 149 10.04 -1.94 -18.44
CA GLN A 149 8.99 -1.67 -19.42
C GLN A 149 8.18 -0.44 -19.02
N ASP A 150 7.66 -0.41 -17.80
CA ASP A 150 6.83 0.70 -17.27
C ASP A 150 7.64 1.62 -16.36
N ILE A 151 8.54 1.03 -15.58
CA ILE A 151 9.41 1.73 -14.62
C ILE A 151 10.85 1.21 -14.73
N SER A 152 11.81 2.06 -14.36
CA SER A 152 13.22 1.66 -14.23
C SER A 152 13.40 0.72 -13.01
N THR A 153 14.57 0.13 -12.87
CA THR A 153 14.92 -0.67 -11.67
C THR A 153 14.97 0.17 -10.40
N SER A 154 15.14 1.50 -10.51
CA SER A 154 15.05 2.45 -9.41
C SER A 154 13.61 2.97 -9.18
N GLY A 155 12.64 2.62 -10.04
CA GLY A 155 11.23 2.96 -9.88
C GLY A 155 10.75 4.19 -10.62
N GLU A 156 11.61 4.85 -11.38
CA GLU A 156 11.23 6.01 -12.18
C GLU A 156 10.35 5.58 -13.36
N PRO A 157 9.21 6.25 -13.62
CA PRO A 157 8.40 5.98 -14.80
C PRO A 157 9.19 6.13 -16.10
N LEU A 158 9.07 5.18 -17.00
CA LEU A 158 9.66 5.25 -18.33
C LEU A 158 8.72 5.96 -19.29
N ALA A 159 9.27 6.80 -20.18
CA ALA A 159 8.48 7.59 -21.13
C ALA A 159 7.65 6.72 -22.10
N THR A 160 8.12 5.51 -22.38
CA THR A 160 7.46 4.53 -23.26
C THR A 160 6.50 3.61 -22.51
N GLY A 161 6.50 3.66 -21.18
CA GLY A 161 5.69 2.79 -20.33
C GLY A 161 4.32 3.38 -19.99
N GLN A 162 3.53 2.60 -19.28
CA GLN A 162 2.17 2.99 -18.86
C GLN A 162 2.08 3.44 -17.41
N ALA A 163 3.20 3.57 -16.69
CA ALA A 163 3.20 3.85 -15.25
C ALA A 163 2.39 5.10 -14.90
N GLN A 164 2.64 6.23 -15.59
CA GLN A 164 1.95 7.48 -15.30
C GLN A 164 0.43 7.39 -15.52
N SER A 165 0.00 6.79 -16.63
CA SER A 165 -1.44 6.63 -16.95
C SER A 165 -2.11 5.64 -16.00
N SER A 166 -1.45 4.55 -15.64
CA SER A 166 -1.93 3.56 -14.69
C SER A 166 -2.12 4.15 -13.29
N ILE A 167 -1.13 4.94 -12.81
CA ILE A 167 -1.21 5.63 -11.52
C ILE A 167 -2.37 6.64 -11.52
N THR A 168 -2.48 7.46 -12.57
CA THR A 168 -3.56 8.45 -12.69
C THR A 168 -4.94 7.77 -12.69
N THR A 169 -5.09 6.68 -13.44
CA THR A 169 -6.33 5.91 -13.51
C THR A 169 -6.69 5.31 -12.15
N LEU A 170 -5.70 4.76 -11.43
CA LEU A 170 -5.88 4.21 -10.09
C LEU A 170 -6.38 5.28 -9.12
N ILE A 171 -5.72 6.43 -9.08
CA ILE A 171 -6.09 7.53 -8.17
C ILE A 171 -7.50 8.04 -8.48
N ASN A 172 -7.83 8.28 -9.76
CA ASN A 172 -9.16 8.71 -10.16
C ASN A 172 -10.24 7.70 -9.75
N THR A 173 -9.92 6.40 -9.79
CA THR A 173 -10.85 5.35 -9.36
C THR A 173 -11.06 5.37 -7.84
N ILE A 174 -9.99 5.57 -7.05
CA ILE A 174 -10.08 5.72 -5.60
C ILE A 174 -10.93 6.94 -5.24
N VAL A 175 -10.62 8.10 -5.83
CA VAL A 175 -11.30 9.37 -5.53
C VAL A 175 -12.79 9.32 -5.81
N LYS A 176 -13.22 8.61 -6.85
CA LYS A 176 -14.65 8.38 -7.13
C LYS A 176 -15.34 7.48 -6.12
N GLY A 177 -14.57 6.67 -5.39
CA GLY A 177 -15.09 5.68 -4.45
C GLY A 177 -15.07 6.08 -2.98
N ILE A 178 -14.62 7.29 -2.66
CA ILE A 178 -14.52 7.83 -1.30
C ILE A 178 -15.35 9.09 -1.08
#